data_4a8723a7468d51531447f32e9c730748
#
_entry.id   4a8723a7468d51531447f32e9c730748
#
_cell.length_a   1.000
_cell.length_b   1.000
_cell.length_c   1.000
_cell.angle_alpha   90.00
_cell.angle_beta   90.00
_cell.angle_gamma   90.00
#
_symmetry.space_group_name_H-M   'P 1'
#
loop_
_entity.id
_entity.type
_entity.pdbx_description
1 polymer ?
#
loop_
_entity_poly.entity_id
_entity_poly.type
_entity_poly.pdbx_seq_one_letter_code
_entity_poly.pdbx_strand_id
1 'polypeptide(L)'
;MPIRNPKHCPVVRALDVIGDSWTLLILRDLFLDGPRKFQDFQESLAGASPNTLSARLKKLEEKGIVERRFYEQHPPRAEYMLTDKGRELGPVMKALREWGNKQKG
;
A
#
# COMPACT_ATOMS: atom_id res chain seq x y z
N MET A 1 -4.05 9.34 -22.91
CA MET A 1 -5.18 10.25 -22.69
C MET A 1 -4.80 11.35 -21.73
N PRO A 2 -4.95 12.61 -22.15
CA PRO A 2 -4.58 13.70 -21.24
C PRO A 2 -5.50 13.77 -20.04
N ILE A 3 -4.90 14.02 -18.88
CA ILE A 3 -5.64 14.17 -17.64
C ILE A 3 -5.97 15.64 -17.47
N ARG A 4 -7.26 15.96 -17.36
CA ARG A 4 -7.70 17.34 -17.15
C ARG A 4 -7.64 17.67 -15.67
N ASN A 5 -7.18 18.89 -15.38
CA ASN A 5 -7.18 19.45 -14.03
C ASN A 5 -6.60 18.49 -12.97
N PRO A 6 -5.35 18.01 -13.17
CA PRO A 6 -4.78 17.02 -12.25
C PRO A 6 -4.81 17.46 -10.80
N LYS A 7 -4.62 18.75 -10.53
CA LYS A 7 -4.59 19.28 -9.16
C LYS A 7 -5.96 19.28 -8.50
N HIS A 8 -7.04 19.30 -9.30
CA HIS A 8 -8.40 19.39 -8.78
C HIS A 8 -9.17 18.08 -8.88
N CYS A 9 -8.63 17.08 -9.56
CA CYS A 9 -9.32 15.82 -9.74
C CYS A 9 -9.07 14.88 -8.54
N PRO A 10 -10.13 14.52 -7.79
CA PRO A 10 -9.95 13.60 -6.65
C PRO A 10 -9.34 12.25 -7.06
N VAL A 11 -9.70 11.75 -8.24
CA VAL A 11 -9.15 10.48 -8.72
C VAL A 11 -7.64 10.59 -8.95
N VAL A 12 -7.21 11.70 -9.54
CA VAL A 12 -5.78 11.92 -9.77
C VAL A 12 -5.03 12.02 -8.43
N ARG A 13 -5.63 12.70 -7.45
CA ARG A 13 -5.03 12.79 -6.11
C ARG A 13 -4.89 11.42 -5.46
N ALA A 14 -5.92 10.56 -5.62
CA ALA A 14 -5.85 9.20 -5.11
C ALA A 14 -4.77 8.40 -5.84
N LEU A 15 -4.69 8.52 -7.16
CA LEU A 15 -3.69 7.79 -7.95
C LEU A 15 -2.26 8.21 -7.60
N ASP A 16 -2.06 9.44 -7.14
CA ASP A 16 -0.75 9.88 -6.68
C ASP A 16 -0.25 9.05 -5.49
N VAL A 17 -1.16 8.48 -4.72
CA VAL A 17 -0.84 7.65 -3.56
C VAL A 17 -0.89 6.17 -3.91
N ILE A 18 -1.97 5.73 -4.57
CA ILE A 18 -2.25 4.31 -4.77
C ILE A 18 -2.22 3.86 -6.23
N GLY A 19 -1.73 4.69 -7.13
CA GLY A 19 -1.79 4.43 -8.57
C GLY A 19 -0.80 3.40 -9.10
N ASP A 20 -0.35 2.49 -8.26
CA ASP A 20 0.68 1.51 -8.59
C ASP A 20 0.22 0.14 -8.09
N SER A 21 0.35 -0.89 -8.91
CA SER A 21 -0.14 -2.22 -8.56
C SER A 21 0.56 -2.80 -7.32
N TRP A 22 1.86 -2.62 -7.18
CA TRP A 22 2.56 -3.13 -6.01
C TRP A 22 2.12 -2.42 -4.74
N THR A 23 1.86 -1.10 -4.81
CA THR A 23 1.32 -0.34 -3.68
C THR A 23 -0.03 -0.90 -3.25
N LEU A 24 -0.91 -1.17 -4.21
CA LEU A 24 -2.23 -1.74 -3.91
C LEU A 24 -2.12 -3.13 -3.27
N LEU A 25 -1.16 -3.94 -3.72
CA LEU A 25 -0.95 -5.27 -3.15
C LEU A 25 -0.36 -5.20 -1.74
N ILE A 26 0.51 -4.23 -1.48
CA ILE A 26 1.01 -3.98 -0.12
C ILE A 26 -0.16 -3.62 0.80
N LEU A 27 -1.03 -2.72 0.35
CA LEU A 27 -2.20 -2.33 1.12
C LEU A 27 -3.14 -3.51 1.36
N ARG A 28 -3.35 -4.35 0.34
CA ARG A 28 -4.14 -5.56 0.51
C ARG A 28 -3.63 -6.41 1.66
N ASP A 29 -2.32 -6.64 1.70
CA ASP A 29 -1.71 -7.46 2.75
C ASP A 29 -1.90 -6.82 4.12
N LEU A 30 -1.73 -5.51 4.23
CA LEU A 30 -1.91 -4.82 5.50
C LEU A 30 -3.35 -4.86 5.99
N PHE A 31 -4.33 -4.78 5.08
CA PHE A 31 -5.73 -4.89 5.47
C PHE A 31 -6.11 -6.32 5.85
N LEU A 32 -5.55 -7.32 5.18
CA LEU A 32 -5.88 -8.73 5.44
C LEU A 32 -5.17 -9.27 6.68
N ASP A 33 -3.89 -8.95 6.83
CA ASP A 33 -3.04 -9.62 7.82
C ASP A 33 -2.58 -8.71 8.95
N GLY A 34 -2.91 -7.42 8.89
CA GLY A 34 -2.45 -6.46 9.89
C GLY A 34 -0.98 -6.09 9.71
N PRO A 35 -0.30 -5.69 10.79
CA PRO A 35 1.10 -5.27 10.68
C PRO A 35 1.98 -6.35 10.06
N ARG A 36 2.88 -5.93 9.19
CA ARG A 36 3.75 -6.83 8.43
C ARG A 36 5.19 -6.35 8.45
N LYS A 37 6.11 -7.30 8.45
CA LYS A 37 7.54 -7.02 8.31
C LYS A 37 7.90 -6.95 6.84
N PHE A 38 9.03 -6.32 6.53
CA PHE A 38 9.51 -6.25 5.15
C PHE A 38 9.62 -7.64 4.52
N GLN A 39 10.14 -8.60 5.27
CA GLN A 39 10.29 -9.97 4.80
C GLN A 39 8.95 -10.59 4.42
N ASP A 40 7.88 -10.28 5.16
CA ASP A 40 6.55 -10.80 4.86
C ASP A 40 6.07 -10.33 3.48
N PHE A 41 6.36 -9.07 3.14
CA PHE A 41 6.04 -8.56 1.81
C PHE A 41 6.88 -9.23 0.72
N GLN A 42 8.14 -9.50 1.01
CA GLN A 42 8.99 -10.18 0.04
C GLN A 42 8.45 -11.56 -0.29
N GLU A 43 7.92 -12.26 0.70
CA GLU A 43 7.33 -13.59 0.50
C GLU A 43 6.00 -13.51 -0.22
N SER A 44 5.13 -12.61 0.22
CA SER A 44 3.78 -12.45 -0.34
C SER A 44 3.82 -11.86 -1.75
N LEU A 45 4.75 -10.96 -2.02
CA LEU A 45 4.84 -10.24 -3.28
C LEU A 45 6.15 -10.59 -4.01
N ALA A 46 6.38 -11.87 -4.18
CA ALA A 46 7.65 -12.40 -4.68
C ALA A 46 8.06 -11.87 -6.06
N GLY A 47 7.11 -11.36 -6.84
CA GLY A 47 7.43 -10.76 -8.14
C GLY A 47 8.03 -9.36 -8.06
N ALA A 48 7.97 -8.72 -6.91
CA ALA A 48 8.54 -7.39 -6.74
C ALA A 48 9.97 -7.49 -6.20
N SER A 49 10.88 -6.68 -6.75
CA SER A 49 12.25 -6.63 -6.23
C SER A 49 12.26 -5.96 -4.86
N PRO A 50 13.29 -6.24 -4.03
CA PRO A 50 13.42 -5.55 -2.74
C PRO A 50 13.46 -4.02 -2.90
N ASN A 51 14.12 -3.53 -3.94
CA ASN A 51 14.17 -2.08 -4.18
C ASN A 51 12.79 -1.51 -4.49
N THR A 52 11.99 -2.23 -5.26
CA THR A 52 10.62 -1.80 -5.57
C THR A 52 9.77 -1.76 -4.30
N LEU A 53 9.81 -2.82 -3.51
CA LEU A 53 9.05 -2.87 -2.25
C LEU A 53 9.47 -1.75 -1.31
N SER A 54 10.77 -1.54 -1.17
CA SER A 54 11.31 -0.50 -0.31
C SER A 54 10.84 0.89 -0.76
N ALA A 55 10.89 1.16 -2.07
CA ALA A 55 10.46 2.44 -2.62
C ALA A 55 8.97 2.69 -2.40
N ARG A 56 8.15 1.66 -2.60
CA ARG A 56 6.71 1.80 -2.43
C ARG A 56 6.32 2.00 -0.97
N LEU A 57 6.96 1.26 -0.06
CA LEU A 57 6.73 1.43 1.38
C LEU A 57 7.16 2.80 1.85
N LYS A 58 8.30 3.29 1.36
CA LYS A 58 8.78 4.63 1.70
C LYS A 58 7.78 5.70 1.26
N LYS A 59 7.26 5.58 0.05
CA LYS A 59 6.27 6.53 -0.45
C LYS A 59 5.00 6.51 0.40
N LEU A 60 4.52 5.32 0.75
CA LEU A 60 3.34 5.20 1.62
C LEU A 60 3.59 5.82 2.98
N GLU A 61 4.79 5.66 3.51
CA GLU A 61 5.17 6.26 4.77
C GLU A 61 5.20 7.79 4.66
N GLU A 62 5.78 8.30 3.59
CA GLU A 62 5.84 9.76 3.33
C GLU A 62 4.45 10.36 3.16
N LYS A 63 3.52 9.62 2.59
CA LYS A 63 2.13 10.07 2.40
C LYS A 63 1.27 9.88 3.65
N GLY A 64 1.84 9.33 4.72
CA GLY A 64 1.11 9.13 5.96
C GLY A 64 0.11 7.98 5.95
N ILE A 65 0.26 7.05 5.02
CA ILE A 65 -0.65 5.91 4.86
C ILE A 65 -0.22 4.74 5.74
N VAL A 66 1.09 4.55 5.87
CA VAL A 66 1.65 3.54 6.75
C VAL A 66 2.65 4.19 7.68
N GLU A 67 2.87 3.55 8.82
CA GLU A 67 3.95 3.92 9.71
C GLU A 67 4.80 2.69 9.96
N ARG A 68 6.07 2.95 10.21
CA ARG A 68 7.03 1.91 10.53
C ARG A 68 7.29 1.96 12.01
N ARG A 69 7.03 0.87 12.72
CA ARG A 69 7.21 0.79 14.15
C ARG A 69 8.30 -0.22 14.49
N PHE A 70 9.30 0.23 15.22
CA PHE A 70 10.38 -0.64 15.66
C PHE A 70 9.93 -1.41 16.91
N TYR A 71 10.14 -2.72 16.89
CA TYR A 71 9.84 -3.58 18.02
C TYR A 71 11.11 -4.15 18.68
N GLU A 72 12.26 -3.98 18.03
CA GLU A 72 13.57 -4.30 18.60
C GLU A 72 14.55 -3.19 18.21
N GLN A 73 15.46 -2.88 19.13
CA GLN A 73 16.46 -1.84 18.92
C GLN A 73 17.79 -2.38 18.43
N HIS A 74 18.14 -3.61 18.83
CA HIS A 74 19.45 -4.21 18.54
C HIS A 74 19.29 -5.68 18.18
N PRO A 75 19.35 -6.06 16.87
CA PRO A 75 19.37 -5.16 15.72
C PRO A 75 18.03 -4.47 15.51
N PRO A 76 18.01 -3.32 14.85
CA PRO A 76 16.74 -2.65 14.59
C PRO A 76 15.82 -3.52 13.76
N ARG A 77 14.61 -3.75 14.26
CA ARG A 77 13.58 -4.51 13.54
C ARG A 77 12.28 -3.75 13.60
N ALA A 78 11.62 -3.68 12.47
CA ALA A 78 10.41 -2.89 12.34
C ALA A 78 9.32 -3.65 11.61
N GLU A 79 8.09 -3.27 11.90
CA GLU A 79 6.94 -3.71 11.13
C GLU A 79 6.21 -2.49 10.60
N TYR A 80 5.50 -2.69 9.50
CA TYR A 80 4.69 -1.65 8.86
C TYR A 80 3.24 -1.86 9.23
N MET A 81 2.54 -0.77 9.50
CA MET A 81 1.12 -0.83 9.85
C MET A 81 0.38 0.37 9.27
N LEU A 82 -0.92 0.19 9.06
CA LEU A 82 -1.74 1.28 8.56
C LEU A 82 -1.92 2.35 9.62
N THR A 83 -1.85 3.60 9.19
CA THR A 83 -2.26 4.74 10.02
C THR A 83 -3.78 4.89 9.95
N ASP A 84 -4.34 5.81 10.74
CA ASP A 84 -5.76 6.13 10.63
C ASP A 84 -6.10 6.60 9.21
N LYS A 85 -5.25 7.44 8.62
CA LYS A 85 -5.41 7.89 7.25
C LYS A 85 -5.37 6.71 6.27
N GLY A 86 -4.46 5.76 6.50
CA GLY A 86 -4.36 4.56 5.67
C GLY A 86 -5.62 3.71 5.75
N ARG A 87 -6.21 3.60 6.92
CA ARG A 87 -7.45 2.83 7.10
C ARG A 87 -8.62 3.41 6.32
N GLU A 88 -8.57 4.70 5.99
CA GLU A 88 -9.61 5.32 5.15
C GLU A 88 -9.66 4.73 3.75
N LEU A 89 -8.61 4.01 3.33
CA LEU A 89 -8.60 3.30 2.05
C LEU A 89 -9.35 1.96 2.10
N GLY A 90 -9.85 1.57 3.27
CA GLY A 90 -10.60 0.31 3.42
C GLY A 90 -11.74 0.17 2.42
N PRO A 91 -12.65 1.16 2.30
CA PRO A 91 -13.74 1.09 1.32
C PRO A 91 -13.25 0.99 -0.13
N VAL A 92 -12.13 1.64 -0.45
CA VAL A 92 -11.53 1.56 -1.80
C VAL A 92 -11.05 0.14 -2.07
N MET A 93 -10.33 -0.45 -1.13
CA MET A 93 -9.81 -1.81 -1.26
C MET A 93 -10.95 -2.82 -1.36
N LYS A 94 -12.01 -2.63 -0.56
CA LYS A 94 -13.18 -3.48 -0.62
C LYS A 94 -13.85 -3.40 -1.99
N ALA A 95 -14.02 -2.21 -2.53
CA ALA A 95 -14.63 -2.01 -3.84
C ALA A 95 -13.80 -2.66 -4.95
N LEU A 96 -12.48 -2.54 -4.88
CA LEU A 96 -11.59 -3.18 -5.85
C LEU A 96 -11.75 -4.69 -5.81
N ARG A 97 -11.80 -5.26 -4.61
CA ARG A 97 -11.97 -6.71 -4.44
C ARG A 97 -13.32 -7.17 -4.98
N GLU A 98 -14.37 -6.44 -4.67
CA GLU A 98 -15.71 -6.80 -5.13
C GLU A 98 -15.81 -6.74 -6.65
N TRP A 99 -15.26 -5.70 -7.25
CA TRP A 99 -15.24 -5.59 -8.69
C TRP A 99 -14.42 -6.72 -9.31
N GLY A 100 -13.25 -7.00 -8.74
CA GLY A 100 -12.38 -8.07 -9.20
C GLY A 100 -13.05 -9.45 -9.15
N ASN A 101 -13.83 -9.70 -8.10
CA ASN A 101 -14.56 -10.96 -7.95
C ASN A 101 -15.61 -11.17 -9.03
N LYS A 102 -16.09 -10.10 -9.65
CA LYS A 102 -17.06 -10.20 -10.76
C LYS A 102 -16.41 -10.57 -12.09
N GLN A 103 -15.10 -10.42 -12.17
CA GLN A 103 -14.37 -10.71 -13.40
C GLN A 103 -13.99 -12.17 -13.42
N LYS A 104 -14.09 -12.79 -14.60
CA LYS A 104 -13.62 -14.17 -14.77
C LYS A 104 -12.15 -14.12 -15.15
N GLY A 105 -11.35 -14.91 -14.49
CA GLY A 105 -9.97 -14.91 -14.87
C GLY A 105 -9.13 -15.74 -14.02
#